data_6ae8e38f4ac119f18ba54aab72ff462b
#
_entry.id   6ae8e38f4ac119f18ba54aab72ff462b
#
_cell.length_a   1.000
_cell.length_b   1.000
_cell.length_c   1.000
_cell.angle_alpha   90.00
_cell.angle_beta   90.00
_cell.angle_gamma   90.00
#
_symmetry.space_group_name_H-M   'P 1'
#
loop_
_entity.id
_entity.type
_entity.pdbx_description
1 polymer ?
#
loop_
_entity_poly.entity_id
_entity_poly.type
_entity_poly.pdbx_seq_one_letter_code
_entity_poly.pdbx_strand_id
1 'polypeptide(L)'
;MSKIKENKEQFWLEKFDCFSITGKDSKRFLNGITTGNIVDLNNKVLKSCWLSPNGILKSLLEINCSENELKVIVLVGNTSEIRKYFNDIIFPSDDVSLSDTFSINRLQQVDDMNSWRITQPIFLKNEDKKYDFYKNNPNSMNTNDLQLWKINQAIPSLNSEINGKNNPLELGLTDLIDFNKGCYLGQETMSKIKNVSSLKQEIRVWTAKDKDVNLESVNKILFNNQNKEKSVGYITSIYELDSRIIKGLAMIKRKYLNKENSFFSDNFGQISINKSVGSTFL
;
A
#
# COMPACT_ATOMS: atom_id res chain seq x y z
N MET A 1 -11.94 -20.14 -28.70
CA MET A 1 -12.77 -18.97 -28.40
C MET A 1 -12.40 -18.50 -27.01
N SER A 2 -11.56 -17.47 -26.89
CA SER A 2 -11.19 -16.83 -25.62
C SER A 2 -12.43 -16.10 -25.11
N LYS A 3 -12.99 -16.52 -23.98
CA LYS A 3 -13.98 -15.71 -23.24
C LYS A 3 -13.27 -14.40 -22.90
N ILE A 4 -13.70 -13.31 -23.53
CA ILE A 4 -13.42 -11.96 -23.07
C ILE A 4 -13.92 -11.93 -21.62
N LYS A 5 -13.03 -11.86 -20.64
CA LYS A 5 -13.43 -11.58 -19.25
C LYS A 5 -14.07 -10.21 -19.30
N GLU A 6 -15.38 -10.14 -19.13
CA GLU A 6 -16.06 -8.88 -18.87
C GLU A 6 -15.36 -8.24 -17.66
N ASN A 7 -14.86 -7.03 -17.86
CA ASN A 7 -14.27 -6.21 -16.81
C ASN A 7 -15.39 -5.90 -15.80
N LYS A 8 -15.48 -6.68 -14.73
CA LYS A 8 -16.55 -6.56 -13.75
C LYS A 8 -16.20 -5.41 -12.83
N GLU A 9 -16.97 -4.33 -12.91
CA GLU A 9 -16.87 -3.25 -11.91
C GLU A 9 -17.11 -3.83 -10.53
N GLN A 10 -16.18 -3.57 -9.61
CA GLN A 10 -16.22 -4.01 -8.23
C GLN A 10 -16.10 -2.80 -7.29
N PHE A 11 -16.60 -2.95 -6.07
CA PHE A 11 -16.51 -1.91 -5.06
C PHE A 11 -15.65 -2.37 -3.90
N TRP A 12 -14.62 -1.58 -3.62
CA TRP A 12 -13.83 -1.68 -2.40
C TRP A 12 -14.50 -0.81 -1.33
N LEU A 13 -15.32 -1.42 -0.49
CA LEU A 13 -15.93 -0.79 0.67
C LEU A 13 -15.26 -1.31 1.94
N GLU A 14 -14.57 -0.45 2.67
CA GLU A 14 -13.85 -0.80 3.88
C GLU A 14 -13.85 0.37 4.89
N LYS A 15 -13.85 0.02 6.17
CA LYS A 15 -13.79 1.00 7.27
C LYS A 15 -12.34 1.26 7.66
N PHE A 16 -11.97 2.53 7.73
CA PHE A 16 -10.62 2.97 8.13
C PHE A 16 -10.70 3.95 9.29
N ASP A 17 -9.66 3.92 10.14
CA ASP A 17 -9.48 4.94 11.16
C ASP A 17 -8.77 6.15 10.56
N CYS A 18 -9.15 7.32 11.07
CA CYS A 18 -8.66 8.61 10.60
C CYS A 18 -8.66 9.64 11.73
N PHE A 19 -8.05 10.77 11.47
CA PHE A 19 -8.13 11.98 12.28
C PHE A 19 -8.08 13.22 11.37
N SER A 20 -8.55 14.34 11.90
CA SER A 20 -8.56 15.62 11.18
C SER A 20 -7.43 16.51 11.64
N ILE A 21 -6.94 17.32 10.72
CA ILE A 21 -5.96 18.38 10.96
C ILE A 21 -6.58 19.71 10.52
N THR A 22 -6.59 20.69 11.40
CA THR A 22 -7.13 22.04 11.16
C THR A 22 -6.09 23.10 11.53
N GLY A 23 -6.36 24.35 11.19
CA GLY A 23 -5.49 25.49 11.41
C GLY A 23 -4.83 25.97 10.11
N LYS A 24 -4.40 27.24 10.11
CA LYS A 24 -3.85 27.91 8.91
C LYS A 24 -2.54 27.25 8.39
N ASP A 25 -1.78 26.61 9.29
CA ASP A 25 -0.52 25.95 8.98
C ASP A 25 -0.67 24.45 8.65
N SER A 26 -1.89 23.89 8.70
CA SER A 26 -2.17 22.46 8.54
C SER A 26 -1.65 21.88 7.23
N LYS A 27 -1.84 22.57 6.09
CA LYS A 27 -1.32 22.11 4.79
C LYS A 27 0.21 22.11 4.76
N ARG A 28 0.86 23.17 5.26
CA ARG A 28 2.32 23.28 5.32
C ARG A 28 2.90 22.19 6.22
N PHE A 29 2.32 21.99 7.40
CA PHE A 29 2.70 20.95 8.35
C PHE A 29 2.66 19.57 7.71
N LEU A 30 1.49 19.16 7.18
CA LEU A 30 1.31 17.82 6.60
C LEU A 30 2.16 17.63 5.34
N ASN A 31 2.39 18.69 4.56
CA ASN A 31 3.29 18.68 3.42
C ASN A 31 4.74 18.41 3.82
N GLY A 32 5.20 18.88 4.96
CA GLY A 32 6.57 18.65 5.47
C GLY A 32 6.81 17.25 6.02
N ILE A 33 5.78 16.47 6.32
CA ILE A 33 5.93 15.15 6.96
C ILE A 33 5.47 13.98 6.10
N THR A 34 4.85 14.23 4.95
CA THR A 34 4.38 13.20 4.01
C THR A 34 4.96 13.39 2.62
N THR A 35 4.90 12.38 1.76
CA THR A 35 5.58 12.37 0.45
C THR A 35 4.81 13.06 -0.67
N GLY A 36 3.48 13.22 -0.54
CA GLY A 36 2.64 13.84 -1.56
C GLY A 36 2.61 15.38 -1.44
N ASN A 37 2.29 16.08 -2.53
CA ASN A 37 2.13 17.53 -2.52
C ASN A 37 0.73 17.92 -2.03
N ILE A 38 0.66 18.44 -0.81
CA ILE A 38 -0.58 18.80 -0.14
C ILE A 38 -0.94 20.27 -0.33
N VAL A 39 0.06 21.12 -0.58
CA VAL A 39 -0.16 22.58 -0.71
C VAL A 39 -1.14 22.89 -1.84
N ASP A 40 -0.98 22.19 -2.96
CA ASP A 40 -1.80 22.37 -4.16
C ASP A 40 -3.07 21.49 -4.16
N LEU A 41 -3.30 20.76 -3.07
CA LEU A 41 -4.44 19.85 -2.96
C LEU A 41 -5.74 20.65 -2.70
N ASN A 42 -6.68 20.59 -3.65
CA ASN A 42 -7.99 21.21 -3.56
C ASN A 42 -9.09 20.19 -3.86
N ASN A 43 -9.99 19.94 -2.90
CA ASN A 43 -11.19 19.11 -3.03
C ASN A 43 -10.95 17.74 -3.71
N LYS A 44 -9.76 17.14 -3.49
CA LYS A 44 -9.36 15.83 -3.99
C LYS A 44 -8.81 14.98 -2.86
N VAL A 45 -8.72 13.69 -3.11
CA VAL A 45 -8.03 12.75 -2.22
C VAL A 45 -6.65 12.47 -2.78
N LEU A 46 -5.62 12.74 -1.99
CA LEU A 46 -4.23 12.46 -2.31
C LEU A 46 -3.78 11.21 -1.56
N LYS A 47 -3.20 10.24 -2.26
CA LYS A 47 -2.50 9.12 -1.64
C LYS A 47 -1.06 9.51 -1.37
N SER A 48 -0.56 9.18 -0.20
CA SER A 48 0.76 9.62 0.26
C SER A 48 1.39 8.59 1.20
N CYS A 49 2.69 8.66 1.36
CA CYS A 49 3.44 7.87 2.32
C CYS A 49 3.88 8.74 3.50
N TRP A 50 3.86 8.14 4.70
CA TRP A 50 4.60 8.66 5.84
C TRP A 50 5.85 7.82 6.03
N LEU A 51 7.01 8.48 6.15
CA LEU A 51 8.32 7.84 6.21
C LEU A 51 8.99 8.08 7.56
N SER A 52 9.98 7.24 7.88
CA SER A 52 10.99 7.57 8.88
C SER A 52 12.01 8.57 8.29
N PRO A 53 12.84 9.23 9.12
CA PRO A 53 13.94 10.06 8.64
C PRO A 53 14.87 9.36 7.65
N ASN A 54 15.03 8.04 7.78
CA ASN A 54 15.84 7.21 6.89
C ASN A 54 15.10 6.73 5.63
N GLY A 55 13.91 7.28 5.33
CA GLY A 55 13.15 6.96 4.13
C GLY A 55 12.44 5.59 4.15
N ILE A 56 12.31 4.95 5.30
CA ILE A 56 11.58 3.69 5.44
C ILE A 56 10.09 3.98 5.57
N LEU A 57 9.27 3.22 4.84
CA LEU A 57 7.81 3.36 4.88
C LEU A 57 7.27 2.99 6.26
N LYS A 58 6.51 3.90 6.86
CA LYS A 58 5.84 3.74 8.15
C LYS A 58 4.34 3.56 8.01
N SER A 59 3.75 4.24 7.04
CA SER A 59 2.30 4.19 6.81
C SER A 59 1.94 4.60 5.39
N LEU A 60 0.82 4.06 4.92
CA LEU A 60 0.16 4.46 3.70
C LEU A 60 -1.09 5.26 4.06
N LEU A 61 -1.17 6.47 3.54
CA LEU A 61 -2.19 7.45 3.90
C LEU A 61 -3.01 7.88 2.69
N GLU A 62 -4.27 8.22 2.92
CA GLU A 62 -5.07 9.09 2.05
C GLU A 62 -5.36 10.40 2.77
N ILE A 63 -5.20 11.50 2.07
CA ILE A 63 -5.43 12.83 2.59
C ILE A 63 -6.57 13.45 1.80
N ASN A 64 -7.71 13.61 2.47
CA ASN A 64 -8.88 14.28 1.90
C ASN A 64 -8.88 15.74 2.33
N CYS A 65 -8.76 16.64 1.36
CA CYS A 65 -8.77 18.07 1.61
C CYS A 65 -10.19 18.63 1.38
N SER A 66 -10.73 19.27 2.40
CA SER A 66 -11.91 20.15 2.31
C SER A 66 -11.52 21.59 2.61
N GLU A 67 -12.44 22.55 2.51
CA GLU A 67 -12.14 23.99 2.68
C GLU A 67 -11.43 24.31 3.99
N ASN A 68 -11.83 23.68 5.11
CA ASN A 68 -11.35 24.02 6.44
C ASN A 68 -10.66 22.87 7.19
N GLU A 69 -10.49 21.71 6.55
CA GLU A 69 -10.02 20.50 7.22
C GLU A 69 -9.23 19.59 6.26
N LEU A 70 -8.14 19.06 6.76
CA LEU A 70 -7.43 17.93 6.16
C LEU A 70 -7.76 16.67 6.95
N LYS A 71 -8.40 15.70 6.33
CA LYS A 71 -8.68 14.41 6.94
C LYS A 71 -7.61 13.41 6.52
N VAL A 72 -6.90 12.86 7.49
CA VAL A 72 -5.85 11.85 7.29
C VAL A 72 -6.46 10.48 7.56
N ILE A 73 -6.68 9.71 6.49
CA ILE A 73 -7.18 8.34 6.53
C ILE A 73 -5.99 7.40 6.49
N VAL A 74 -5.86 6.50 7.46
CA VAL A 74 -4.76 5.55 7.55
C VAL A 74 -5.15 4.26 6.85
N LEU A 75 -4.70 4.10 5.60
CA LEU A 75 -4.96 2.87 4.83
C LEU A 75 -4.20 1.67 5.40
N VAL A 76 -2.94 1.90 5.80
CA VAL A 76 -2.11 0.88 6.45
C VAL A 76 -1.24 1.55 7.50
N GLY A 77 -1.37 1.16 8.75
CA GLY A 77 -0.60 1.70 9.87
C GLY A 77 -1.39 1.66 11.18
N ASN A 78 -0.77 2.13 12.25
CA ASN A 78 -1.44 2.34 13.53
C ASN A 78 -1.84 3.81 13.66
N THR A 79 -3.13 4.11 13.54
CA THR A 79 -3.65 5.50 13.53
C THR A 79 -3.33 6.26 14.79
N SER A 80 -3.43 5.64 15.97
CA SER A 80 -3.14 6.28 17.24
C SER A 80 -1.66 6.65 17.38
N GLU A 81 -0.75 5.77 16.95
CA GLU A 81 0.69 6.05 16.94
C GLU A 81 1.05 7.17 15.96
N ILE A 82 0.46 7.17 14.78
CA ILE A 82 0.67 8.20 13.75
C ILE A 82 0.19 9.55 14.27
N ARG A 83 -1.05 9.60 14.79
CA ARG A 83 -1.62 10.82 15.35
C ARG A 83 -0.76 11.37 16.50
N LYS A 84 -0.34 10.49 17.42
CA LYS A 84 0.56 10.87 18.52
C LYS A 84 1.85 11.48 18.00
N TYR A 85 2.54 10.79 17.08
CA TYR A 85 3.78 11.29 16.49
C TYR A 85 3.57 12.66 15.82
N PHE A 86 2.50 12.83 15.05
CA PHE A 86 2.20 14.11 14.40
C PHE A 86 1.97 15.22 15.42
N ASN A 87 1.23 14.92 16.49
CA ASN A 87 0.99 15.87 17.57
C ASN A 87 2.29 16.28 18.28
N ASP A 88 3.19 15.34 18.52
CA ASP A 88 4.44 15.56 19.25
C ASP A 88 5.46 16.43 18.48
N ILE A 89 5.31 16.58 17.17
CA ILE A 89 6.21 17.38 16.30
C ILE A 89 5.61 18.72 15.86
N ILE A 90 4.41 19.08 16.29
CA ILE A 90 3.84 20.42 16.07
C ILE A 90 4.62 21.43 16.90
N PHE A 91 5.14 22.46 16.26
CA PHE A 91 5.80 23.54 16.97
C PHE A 91 4.76 24.44 17.68
N PRO A 92 5.08 24.98 18.88
CA PRO A 92 4.16 25.87 19.62
C PRO A 92 3.72 27.12 18.85
N SER A 93 4.49 27.53 17.84
CA SER A 93 4.17 28.68 16.97
C SER A 93 3.26 28.33 15.81
N ASP A 94 3.04 27.04 15.52
CA ASP A 94 2.24 26.60 14.37
C ASP A 94 0.75 26.54 14.77
N ASP A 95 -0.07 27.16 13.94
CA ASP A 95 -1.54 27.05 14.06
C ASP A 95 -2.00 25.74 13.41
N VAL A 96 -1.83 24.64 14.17
CA VAL A 96 -2.19 23.27 13.78
C VAL A 96 -2.83 22.55 14.95
N SER A 97 -3.99 21.96 14.72
CA SER A 97 -4.70 21.16 15.71
C SER A 97 -5.16 19.83 15.15
N LEU A 98 -5.03 18.76 15.92
CA LEU A 98 -5.45 17.42 15.56
C LEU A 98 -6.70 17.00 16.35
N SER A 99 -7.71 16.46 15.66
CA SER A 99 -8.87 15.84 16.31
C SER A 99 -8.49 14.53 17.01
N ASP A 100 -9.39 13.99 17.81
CA ASP A 100 -9.33 12.59 18.19
C ASP A 100 -9.52 11.68 17.00
N THR A 101 -9.13 10.40 17.14
CA THR A 101 -9.31 9.40 16.11
C THR A 101 -10.79 9.01 16.00
N PHE A 102 -11.24 8.83 14.77
CA PHE A 102 -12.58 8.32 14.45
C PHE A 102 -12.51 7.41 13.22
N SER A 103 -13.59 6.70 12.92
CA SER A 103 -13.64 5.80 11.78
C SER A 103 -14.51 6.35 10.67
N ILE A 104 -14.18 6.01 9.41
CA ILE A 104 -14.91 6.41 8.22
C ILE A 104 -15.02 5.22 7.25
N ASN A 105 -16.17 5.09 6.56
CA ASN A 105 -16.31 4.11 5.49
C ASN A 105 -15.78 4.70 4.19
N ARG A 106 -14.82 4.01 3.60
CA ARG A 106 -14.20 4.36 2.34
C ARG A 106 -14.75 3.47 1.22
N LEU A 107 -15.32 4.08 0.20
CA LEU A 107 -15.81 3.40 -1.00
C LEU A 107 -14.99 3.82 -2.21
N GLN A 108 -14.53 2.85 -2.97
CA GLN A 108 -13.85 3.08 -4.24
C GLN A 108 -14.34 2.07 -5.29
N GLN A 109 -14.68 2.55 -6.47
CA GLN A 109 -14.88 1.70 -7.63
C GLN A 109 -13.51 1.25 -8.16
N VAL A 110 -13.35 -0.04 -8.34
CA VAL A 110 -12.10 -0.68 -8.77
C VAL A 110 -12.40 -1.77 -9.79
N ASP A 111 -11.40 -2.23 -10.49
CA ASP A 111 -11.45 -3.41 -11.34
C ASP A 111 -10.11 -4.17 -11.30
N ASP A 112 -10.03 -5.30 -11.98
CA ASP A 112 -8.84 -6.15 -11.97
C ASP A 112 -7.66 -5.56 -12.75
N MET A 113 -7.92 -4.63 -13.68
CA MET A 113 -6.92 -4.11 -14.63
C MET A 113 -6.38 -2.75 -14.23
N ASN A 114 -7.16 -1.96 -13.48
CA ASN A 114 -6.77 -0.61 -13.08
C ASN A 114 -6.24 -0.58 -11.66
N SER A 115 -5.17 0.20 -11.47
CA SER A 115 -4.64 0.43 -10.14
C SER A 115 -5.65 1.17 -9.25
N TRP A 116 -5.75 0.75 -7.98
CA TRP A 116 -6.48 1.44 -6.93
C TRP A 116 -6.10 2.93 -6.78
N ARG A 117 -5.02 3.36 -7.41
CA ARG A 117 -4.50 4.73 -7.39
C ARG A 117 -5.18 5.65 -8.40
N ILE A 118 -5.84 5.10 -9.42
CA ILE A 118 -6.41 5.87 -10.53
C ILE A 118 -7.73 6.53 -10.13
N THR A 119 -8.66 5.76 -9.58
CA THR A 119 -9.98 6.26 -9.20
C THR A 119 -9.95 6.93 -7.83
N GLN A 120 -10.78 7.96 -7.65
CA GLN A 120 -10.91 8.65 -6.38
C GLN A 120 -11.89 7.91 -5.47
N PRO A 121 -11.55 7.69 -4.19
CA PRO A 121 -12.49 7.17 -3.22
C PRO A 121 -13.49 8.26 -2.81
N ILE A 122 -14.65 7.82 -2.32
CA ILE A 122 -15.59 8.65 -1.57
C ILE A 122 -15.70 8.14 -0.14
N PHE A 123 -16.08 9.03 0.77
CA PHE A 123 -16.20 8.72 2.20
C PHE A 123 -17.64 8.84 2.64
N LEU A 124 -18.15 7.79 3.29
CA LEU A 124 -19.55 7.64 3.67
C LEU A 124 -19.67 7.57 5.21
N LYS A 125 -20.70 8.20 5.76
CA LYS A 125 -21.10 8.01 7.15
C LYS A 125 -21.91 6.71 7.30
N ASN A 126 -21.92 6.10 8.48
CA ASN A 126 -22.68 4.87 8.73
C ASN A 126 -24.19 5.02 8.50
N GLU A 127 -24.71 6.24 8.69
CA GLU A 127 -26.14 6.59 8.54
C GLU A 127 -26.49 6.98 7.09
N ASP A 128 -25.52 6.97 6.19
CA ASP A 128 -25.74 7.32 4.77
C ASP A 128 -26.43 6.16 4.06
N LYS A 129 -27.59 6.42 3.43
CA LYS A 129 -28.30 5.45 2.58
C LYS A 129 -27.42 4.86 1.48
N LYS A 130 -26.41 5.62 1.01
CA LYS A 130 -25.41 5.12 0.07
C LYS A 130 -24.57 4.01 0.67
N TYR A 131 -24.21 4.10 1.97
CA TYR A 131 -23.44 3.05 2.64
C TYR A 131 -24.22 1.72 2.61
N ASP A 132 -25.50 1.72 2.99
CA ASP A 132 -26.34 0.53 2.99
C ASP A 132 -26.52 -0.05 1.59
N PHE A 133 -26.69 0.82 0.58
CA PHE A 133 -26.77 0.41 -0.82
C PHE A 133 -25.51 -0.36 -1.26
N TYR A 134 -24.30 0.20 -1.03
CA TYR A 134 -23.07 -0.44 -1.44
C TYR A 134 -22.68 -1.64 -0.57
N LYS A 135 -23.01 -1.64 0.71
CA LYS A 135 -22.79 -2.77 1.61
C LYS A 135 -23.53 -4.04 1.14
N ASN A 136 -24.72 -3.85 0.59
CA ASN A 136 -25.56 -4.95 0.10
C ASN A 136 -25.45 -5.16 -1.43
N ASN A 137 -24.57 -4.41 -2.11
CA ASN A 137 -24.39 -4.52 -3.55
C ASN A 137 -23.64 -5.81 -3.91
N PRO A 138 -24.11 -6.63 -4.86
CA PRO A 138 -23.45 -7.87 -5.25
C PRO A 138 -22.05 -7.66 -5.87
N ASN A 139 -21.75 -6.44 -6.33
CA ASN A 139 -20.43 -6.09 -6.85
C ASN A 139 -19.47 -5.57 -5.74
N SER A 140 -19.91 -5.44 -4.49
CA SER A 140 -19.01 -5.14 -3.38
C SER A 140 -18.21 -6.38 -3.04
N MET A 141 -16.89 -6.22 -2.99
CA MET A 141 -15.98 -7.32 -2.68
C MET A 141 -16.21 -7.81 -1.25
N ASN A 142 -16.39 -9.11 -1.09
CA ASN A 142 -16.30 -9.74 0.22
C ASN A 142 -14.86 -9.74 0.74
N THR A 143 -14.65 -10.17 1.96
CA THR A 143 -13.32 -10.13 2.62
C THR A 143 -12.25 -10.90 1.84
N ASN A 144 -12.59 -12.08 1.30
CA ASN A 144 -11.65 -12.93 0.58
C ASN A 144 -11.29 -12.32 -0.78
N ASP A 145 -12.29 -11.87 -1.54
CA ASP A 145 -12.09 -11.22 -2.84
C ASP A 145 -11.26 -9.94 -2.69
N LEU A 146 -11.56 -9.15 -1.65
CA LEU A 146 -10.83 -7.93 -1.34
C LEU A 146 -9.36 -8.22 -0.99
N GLN A 147 -9.10 -9.22 -0.18
CA GLN A 147 -7.73 -9.59 0.18
C GLN A 147 -6.94 -10.06 -1.04
N LEU A 148 -7.54 -10.90 -1.89
CA LEU A 148 -6.93 -11.35 -3.13
C LEU A 148 -6.65 -10.17 -4.08
N TRP A 149 -7.61 -9.26 -4.22
CA TRP A 149 -7.46 -8.07 -5.03
C TRP A 149 -6.33 -7.18 -4.49
N LYS A 150 -6.26 -6.94 -3.17
CA LYS A 150 -5.17 -6.18 -2.54
C LYS A 150 -3.78 -6.79 -2.85
N ILE A 151 -3.65 -8.11 -2.81
CA ILE A 151 -2.40 -8.81 -3.17
C ILE A 151 -2.07 -8.56 -4.65
N ASN A 152 -3.04 -8.69 -5.56
CA ASN A 152 -2.84 -8.43 -6.99
C ASN A 152 -2.39 -7.00 -7.27
N GLN A 153 -2.86 -6.05 -6.47
CA GLN A 153 -2.50 -4.64 -6.53
C GLN A 153 -1.19 -4.32 -5.80
N ALA A 154 -0.57 -5.28 -5.12
CA ALA A 154 0.55 -5.11 -4.20
C ALA A 154 0.33 -3.98 -3.19
N ILE A 155 -0.87 -3.89 -2.62
CA ILE A 155 -1.12 -2.98 -1.50
C ILE A 155 -0.37 -3.55 -0.29
N PRO A 156 0.62 -2.84 0.27
CA PRO A 156 1.40 -3.35 1.38
C PRO A 156 0.55 -3.48 2.63
N SER A 157 0.83 -4.47 3.46
CA SER A 157 0.19 -4.69 4.75
C SER A 157 1.13 -4.41 5.92
N LEU A 158 0.55 -4.08 7.07
CA LEU A 158 1.31 -3.84 8.30
C LEU A 158 2.00 -5.13 8.75
N ASN A 159 3.23 -4.99 9.24
CA ASN A 159 4.12 -6.05 9.71
C ASN A 159 4.64 -7.01 8.62
N SER A 160 4.03 -7.08 7.47
CA SER A 160 4.51 -7.89 6.35
C SER A 160 5.41 -7.08 5.40
N GLU A 161 4.87 -6.10 4.70
CA GLU A 161 5.60 -5.21 3.81
C GLU A 161 6.01 -3.91 4.51
N ILE A 162 5.14 -3.34 5.36
CA ILE A 162 5.47 -2.21 6.24
C ILE A 162 6.03 -2.78 7.55
N ASN A 163 7.29 -3.21 7.50
CA ASN A 163 7.97 -3.96 8.55
C ASN A 163 9.22 -3.25 9.11
N GLY A 164 9.35 -1.97 8.84
CA GLY A 164 10.50 -1.16 9.27
C GLY A 164 11.78 -1.36 8.46
N LYS A 165 11.72 -2.03 7.29
CA LYS A 165 12.89 -2.32 6.44
C LYS A 165 12.75 -1.78 5.02
N ASN A 166 11.52 -1.75 4.47
CA ASN A 166 11.28 -1.42 3.09
C ASN A 166 10.98 0.07 2.90
N ASN A 167 11.49 0.64 1.84
CA ASN A 167 11.13 1.99 1.40
C ASN A 167 9.99 1.92 0.35
N PRO A 168 9.27 3.03 0.10
CA PRO A 168 8.14 3.02 -0.83
C PRO A 168 8.52 2.71 -2.28
N LEU A 169 9.75 2.99 -2.72
CA LEU A 169 10.20 2.69 -4.09
C LEU A 169 10.35 1.18 -4.29
N GLU A 170 10.88 0.46 -3.30
CA GLU A 170 10.95 -1.00 -3.31
C GLU A 170 9.56 -1.66 -3.32
N LEU A 171 8.56 -0.99 -2.77
CA LEU A 171 7.17 -1.42 -2.74
C LEU A 171 6.36 -0.95 -3.96
N GLY A 172 7.02 -0.37 -4.98
CA GLY A 172 6.36 0.09 -6.19
C GLY A 172 5.36 1.24 -5.96
N LEU A 173 5.61 2.10 -4.97
CA LEU A 173 4.77 3.24 -4.59
C LEU A 173 5.36 4.57 -5.08
N THR A 174 6.09 4.56 -6.18
CA THR A 174 6.82 5.72 -6.71
C THR A 174 5.89 6.90 -7.02
N ASP A 175 4.70 6.63 -7.53
CA ASP A 175 3.68 7.62 -7.87
C ASP A 175 3.03 8.31 -6.65
N LEU A 176 3.27 7.81 -5.44
CA LEU A 176 2.84 8.44 -4.19
C LEU A 176 3.89 9.41 -3.63
N ILE A 177 4.99 9.62 -4.35
CA ILE A 177 6.09 10.49 -3.95
C ILE A 177 6.20 11.64 -4.95
N ASP A 178 5.98 12.86 -4.48
CA ASP A 178 6.31 14.03 -5.27
C ASP A 178 7.78 14.43 -5.03
N PHE A 179 8.61 14.16 -6.02
CA PHE A 179 10.04 14.48 -5.98
C PHE A 179 10.35 15.96 -6.27
N ASN A 180 9.35 16.74 -6.70
CA ASN A 180 9.51 18.12 -7.08
C ASN A 180 8.99 19.09 -6.01
N LYS A 181 8.28 18.58 -4.99
CA LYS A 181 7.82 19.40 -3.86
C LYS A 181 8.99 19.81 -2.95
N GLY A 182 8.71 20.75 -2.04
CA GLY A 182 9.66 21.17 -1.00
C GLY A 182 10.02 20.02 -0.03
N CYS A 183 10.87 20.34 0.95
CA CYS A 183 11.41 19.35 1.90
C CYS A 183 10.31 18.59 2.64
N TYR A 184 10.52 17.29 2.81
CA TYR A 184 9.69 16.41 3.63
C TYR A 184 10.54 15.35 4.35
N LEU A 185 9.98 14.74 5.39
CA LEU A 185 10.65 13.73 6.20
C LEU A 185 11.08 12.53 5.35
N GLY A 186 12.37 12.19 5.35
CA GLY A 186 12.94 11.07 4.58
C GLY A 186 13.29 11.40 3.12
N GLN A 187 13.11 12.64 2.64
CA GLN A 187 13.35 13.05 1.27
C GLN A 187 14.79 12.79 0.80
N GLU A 188 15.78 13.04 1.64
CA GLU A 188 17.19 12.87 1.26
C GLU A 188 17.48 11.44 0.77
N THR A 189 16.97 10.45 1.51
CA THR A 189 17.10 9.04 1.12
C THR A 189 16.35 8.73 -0.16
N MET A 190 15.12 9.23 -0.32
CA MET A 190 14.32 9.02 -1.52
C MET A 190 14.99 9.62 -2.76
N SER A 191 15.54 10.82 -2.66
CA SER A 191 16.26 11.49 -3.75
C SER A 191 17.54 10.76 -4.13
N LYS A 192 18.30 10.25 -3.15
CA LYS A 192 19.49 9.44 -3.42
C LYS A 192 19.17 8.16 -4.16
N ILE A 193 18.14 7.43 -3.74
CA ILE A 193 17.71 6.18 -4.39
C ILE A 193 17.23 6.45 -5.81
N LYS A 194 16.40 7.49 -6.03
CA LYS A 194 15.95 7.88 -7.36
C LYS A 194 17.11 8.21 -8.29
N ASN A 195 18.06 9.04 -7.84
CA ASN A 195 19.17 9.51 -8.68
C ASN A 195 20.22 8.42 -8.96
N VAL A 196 20.39 7.47 -8.07
CA VAL A 196 21.40 6.38 -8.21
C VAL A 196 20.84 5.18 -8.94
N SER A 197 19.54 5.17 -9.32
CA SER A 197 18.85 4.07 -10.01
C SER A 197 19.06 2.66 -9.38
N SER A 198 19.31 2.58 -8.07
CA SER A 198 19.73 1.35 -7.42
C SER A 198 18.75 0.83 -6.38
N LEU A 199 17.53 0.55 -6.80
CA LEU A 199 16.66 -0.32 -6.00
C LEU A 199 17.33 -1.68 -5.86
N LYS A 200 17.51 -2.14 -4.62
CA LYS A 200 18.13 -3.43 -4.34
C LYS A 200 17.17 -4.58 -4.55
N GLN A 201 15.88 -4.34 -4.31
CA GLN A 201 14.81 -5.33 -4.35
C GLN A 201 13.50 -4.66 -4.79
N GLU A 202 12.55 -5.45 -5.22
CA GLU A 202 11.23 -5.00 -5.63
C GLU A 202 10.17 -5.98 -5.17
N ILE A 203 9.00 -5.46 -4.81
CA ILE A 203 7.83 -6.29 -4.50
C ILE A 203 7.32 -7.00 -5.76
N ARG A 204 6.91 -8.24 -5.59
CA ARG A 204 6.28 -9.06 -6.64
C ARG A 204 5.12 -9.85 -6.07
N VAL A 205 4.16 -10.13 -6.94
CA VAL A 205 3.13 -11.13 -6.68
C VAL A 205 3.70 -12.49 -7.01
N TRP A 206 3.59 -13.45 -6.11
CA TRP A 206 3.98 -14.83 -6.37
C TRP A 206 2.76 -15.75 -6.31
N THR A 207 2.86 -16.87 -7.02
CA THR A 207 1.82 -17.92 -7.05
C THR A 207 2.49 -19.30 -7.05
N ALA A 208 1.95 -20.21 -6.27
CA ALA A 208 2.35 -21.61 -6.23
C ALA A 208 1.13 -22.51 -6.26
N LYS A 209 1.34 -23.78 -6.64
CA LYS A 209 0.35 -24.83 -6.41
C LYS A 209 0.45 -25.28 -4.94
N ASP A 210 -0.70 -25.53 -4.35
CA ASP A 210 -0.77 -26.06 -2.98
C ASP A 210 -0.08 -27.42 -2.87
N LYS A 211 0.59 -27.63 -1.74
CA LYS A 211 1.31 -28.87 -1.41
C LYS A 211 1.03 -29.33 0.02
N ASP A 212 -0.15 -29.08 0.56
CA ASP A 212 -0.49 -29.38 1.96
C ASP A 212 0.54 -28.81 2.96
N VAL A 213 0.82 -27.51 2.82
CA VAL A 213 1.83 -26.83 3.63
C VAL A 213 1.20 -26.24 4.88
N ASN A 214 1.80 -26.50 6.03
CA ASN A 214 1.46 -25.78 7.26
C ASN A 214 1.97 -24.32 7.14
N LEU A 215 1.05 -23.39 6.95
CA LEU A 215 1.35 -21.97 6.72
C LEU A 215 2.01 -21.28 7.91
N GLU A 216 1.88 -21.79 9.12
CA GLU A 216 2.50 -21.21 10.33
C GLU A 216 4.01 -21.45 10.39
N SER A 217 4.51 -22.51 9.74
CA SER A 217 5.92 -22.92 9.76
C SER A 217 6.68 -22.67 8.45
N VAL A 218 6.17 -21.79 7.57
CA VAL A 218 6.76 -21.56 6.26
C VAL A 218 8.13 -20.88 6.36
N ASN A 219 9.15 -21.51 5.75
CA ASN A 219 10.41 -20.83 5.45
C ASN A 219 10.18 -19.80 4.33
N LYS A 220 10.34 -18.53 4.69
CA LYS A 220 10.06 -17.41 3.79
C LYS A 220 11.17 -17.12 2.78
N ILE A 221 12.32 -17.78 2.84
CA ILE A 221 13.45 -17.54 1.94
C ILE A 221 13.17 -18.13 0.56
N LEU A 222 13.48 -17.36 -0.47
CA LEU A 222 13.39 -17.79 -1.86
C LEU A 222 14.79 -17.96 -2.47
N PHE A 223 14.93 -18.97 -3.30
CA PHE A 223 16.17 -19.38 -3.95
C PHE A 223 16.04 -19.36 -5.48
N ASN A 224 17.19 -19.26 -6.16
CA ASN A 224 17.23 -19.29 -7.62
C ASN A 224 16.85 -20.65 -8.20
N ASN A 225 17.13 -21.74 -7.50
CA ASN A 225 16.85 -23.10 -7.95
C ASN A 225 16.68 -24.05 -6.75
N GLN A 226 16.36 -25.34 -7.04
CA GLN A 226 16.17 -26.40 -6.06
C GLN A 226 17.44 -26.69 -5.23
N ASN A 227 18.62 -26.46 -5.77
CA ASN A 227 19.89 -26.66 -5.08
C ASN A 227 20.21 -25.55 -4.05
N LYS A 228 19.34 -24.52 -3.95
CA LYS A 228 19.45 -23.41 -2.99
C LYS A 228 20.79 -22.65 -3.05
N GLU A 229 21.38 -22.54 -4.21
CA GLU A 229 22.71 -21.95 -4.37
C GLU A 229 22.74 -20.48 -3.95
N LYS A 230 21.66 -19.73 -4.24
CA LYS A 230 21.61 -18.29 -3.96
C LYS A 230 20.22 -17.87 -3.49
N SER A 231 20.17 -17.17 -2.36
CA SER A 231 18.94 -16.48 -1.93
C SER A 231 18.64 -15.31 -2.85
N VAL A 232 17.46 -15.33 -3.45
CA VAL A 232 16.97 -14.30 -4.39
C VAL A 232 16.01 -13.31 -3.74
N GLY A 233 15.40 -13.66 -2.62
CA GLY A 233 14.40 -12.83 -1.95
C GLY A 233 13.73 -13.54 -0.78
N TYR A 234 12.57 -13.02 -0.39
CA TYR A 234 11.78 -13.62 0.69
C TYR A 234 10.28 -13.32 0.51
N ILE A 235 9.45 -14.26 0.95
CA ILE A 235 7.99 -14.13 1.01
C ILE A 235 7.63 -13.19 2.15
N THR A 236 6.72 -12.25 1.89
CA THR A 236 6.19 -11.31 2.89
C THR A 236 4.77 -11.65 3.29
N SER A 237 3.91 -11.94 2.34
CA SER A 237 2.51 -12.30 2.56
C SER A 237 2.16 -13.61 1.89
N ILE A 238 1.26 -14.37 2.51
CA ILE A 238 0.74 -15.66 2.02
C ILE A 238 -0.78 -15.61 2.11
N TYR A 239 -1.45 -16.02 1.05
CA TYR A 239 -2.90 -16.13 0.98
C TYR A 239 -3.30 -17.39 0.21
N GLU A 240 -4.13 -18.23 0.82
CA GLU A 240 -4.69 -19.42 0.22
C GLU A 240 -5.97 -19.06 -0.54
N LEU A 241 -5.99 -19.29 -1.85
CA LEU A 241 -7.14 -18.98 -2.70
C LEU A 241 -8.21 -20.06 -2.64
N ASP A 242 -7.76 -21.30 -2.77
CA ASP A 242 -8.53 -22.52 -2.67
C ASP A 242 -7.55 -23.65 -2.29
N SER A 243 -8.04 -24.86 -2.13
CA SER A 243 -7.22 -26.02 -1.77
C SER A 243 -6.12 -26.39 -2.78
N ARG A 244 -5.84 -25.57 -3.80
CA ARG A 244 -4.85 -25.87 -4.85
C ARG A 244 -3.93 -24.74 -5.23
N ILE A 245 -4.24 -23.51 -4.86
CA ILE A 245 -3.47 -22.34 -5.28
C ILE A 245 -3.20 -21.43 -4.08
N ILE A 246 -1.93 -21.17 -3.85
CA ILE A 246 -1.45 -20.21 -2.85
C ILE A 246 -0.85 -19.03 -3.58
N LYS A 247 -1.12 -17.84 -3.08
CA LYS A 247 -0.67 -16.57 -3.64
C LYS A 247 -0.21 -15.61 -2.56
N GLY A 248 0.65 -14.65 -2.89
CA GLY A 248 1.08 -13.66 -1.93
C GLY A 248 2.03 -12.63 -2.50
N LEU A 249 2.69 -11.91 -1.62
CA LEU A 249 3.71 -10.93 -1.95
C LEU A 249 5.09 -11.43 -1.53
N ALA A 250 6.12 -11.03 -2.28
CA ALA A 250 7.50 -11.32 -2.00
C ALA A 250 8.40 -10.15 -2.39
N MET A 251 9.47 -9.93 -1.62
CA MET A 251 10.55 -9.01 -1.97
C MET A 251 11.62 -9.78 -2.72
N ILE A 252 11.88 -9.40 -3.98
CA ILE A 252 12.84 -10.07 -4.86
C ILE A 252 13.99 -9.13 -5.18
N LYS A 253 15.23 -9.60 -5.04
CA LYS A 253 16.43 -8.85 -5.40
C LYS A 253 16.43 -8.54 -6.90
N ARG A 254 16.53 -7.25 -7.26
CA ARG A 254 16.34 -6.74 -8.63
C ARG A 254 17.23 -7.42 -9.66
N LYS A 255 18.46 -7.78 -9.31
CA LYS A 255 19.41 -8.47 -10.20
C LYS A 255 18.93 -9.82 -10.75
N TYR A 256 17.87 -10.41 -10.15
CA TYR A 256 17.30 -11.69 -10.61
C TYR A 256 16.03 -11.49 -11.44
N LEU A 257 15.35 -10.34 -11.34
CA LEU A 257 14.07 -10.10 -12.00
C LEU A 257 14.11 -10.04 -13.53
N ASN A 258 15.28 -9.72 -14.11
CA ASN A 258 15.45 -9.63 -15.56
C ASN A 258 15.81 -10.97 -16.23
N LYS A 259 16.05 -12.01 -15.44
CA LYS A 259 16.56 -13.29 -15.91
C LYS A 259 15.57 -14.44 -15.77
N GLU A 260 14.72 -14.38 -14.77
CA GLU A 260 13.88 -15.51 -14.37
C GLU A 260 12.51 -15.01 -13.90
N ASN A 261 11.45 -15.70 -14.30
CA ASN A 261 10.07 -15.45 -13.84
C ASN A 261 9.60 -16.52 -12.82
N SER A 262 10.50 -17.40 -12.38
CA SER A 262 10.21 -18.42 -11.39
C SER A 262 11.39 -18.62 -10.45
N PHE A 263 11.08 -18.94 -9.19
CA PHE A 263 12.05 -19.18 -8.13
C PHE A 263 11.65 -20.42 -7.33
N PHE A 264 12.46 -20.82 -6.37
CA PHE A 264 12.22 -22.00 -5.56
C PHE A 264 12.00 -21.62 -4.09
N SER A 265 10.97 -22.21 -3.50
CA SER A 265 10.65 -22.15 -2.08
C SER A 265 10.73 -23.57 -1.48
N ASP A 266 11.27 -23.69 -0.28
CA ASP A 266 11.34 -24.98 0.43
C ASP A 266 9.97 -25.63 0.63
N ASN A 267 8.99 -24.79 0.95
CA ASN A 267 7.63 -25.26 1.25
C ASN A 267 6.79 -25.44 -0.01
N PHE A 268 6.88 -24.51 -0.97
CA PHE A 268 5.99 -24.48 -2.14
C PHE A 268 6.63 -25.06 -3.41
N GLY A 269 7.92 -25.40 -3.37
CA GLY A 269 8.67 -25.80 -4.58
C GLY A 269 8.86 -24.66 -5.55
N GLN A 270 8.61 -24.88 -6.83
CA GLN A 270 8.71 -23.85 -7.86
C GLN A 270 7.53 -22.89 -7.76
N ILE A 271 7.81 -21.60 -7.64
CA ILE A 271 6.84 -20.52 -7.61
C ILE A 271 6.97 -19.63 -8.84
N SER A 272 5.86 -19.11 -9.34
CA SER A 272 5.82 -18.11 -10.42
C SER A 272 5.79 -16.71 -9.84
N ILE A 273 6.49 -15.76 -10.48
CA ILE A 273 6.61 -14.37 -10.04
C ILE A 273 6.07 -13.44 -11.14
N ASN A 274 5.23 -12.50 -10.76
CA ASN A 274 4.64 -11.51 -11.67
C ASN A 274 4.73 -10.09 -11.08
N LYS A 275 4.73 -9.09 -11.95
CA LYS A 275 4.47 -7.70 -11.54
C LYS A 275 3.02 -7.59 -11.06
N SER A 276 2.80 -6.77 -10.05
CA SER A 276 1.44 -6.40 -9.65
C SER A 276 0.85 -5.34 -10.58
N VAL A 277 -0.46 -5.29 -10.66
CA VAL A 277 -1.18 -4.27 -11.46
C VAL A 277 -0.93 -2.86 -10.92
N GLY A 278 -0.86 -2.72 -9.61
CA GLY A 278 -0.78 -1.42 -8.94
C GLY A 278 0.63 -0.89 -8.70
N SER A 279 1.70 -1.64 -9.03
CA SER A 279 3.05 -1.19 -8.72
C SER A 279 3.66 -0.32 -9.81
N THR A 280 4.30 0.77 -9.38
CA THR A 280 5.07 1.66 -10.25
C THR A 280 6.53 1.64 -9.82
N PHE A 281 7.42 1.24 -10.71
CA PHE A 281 8.87 1.22 -10.47
C PHE A 281 9.57 2.25 -11.36
N LEU A 282 10.72 2.73 -10.90
CA LEU A 282 11.57 3.67 -11.63
C LEU A 282 12.20 3.06 -12.87
#